data_a5b285eb2f923ba1ac26b18ce32311f7
#
_entry.id   a5b285eb2f923ba1ac26b18ce32311f7
#
_cell.length_a   1.000
_cell.length_b   1.000
_cell.length_c   1.000
_cell.angle_alpha   90.00
_cell.angle_beta   90.00
_cell.angle_gamma   90.00
#
_symmetry.space_group_name_H-M   'P 1'
#
loop_
_entity.id
_entity.type
_entity.pdbx_description
1 polymer ?
#
loop_
_entity_poly.entity_id
_entity_poly.type
_entity_poly.pdbx_seq_one_letter_code
_entity_poly.pdbx_strand_id
1 'polypeptide(L)'
;MNERAYYGHESQLFGVEEYRLTGGKGDGMRLLQVRNGKGLDFTVSADRCADISRLHFRGENCGFFSANGYVAPAYYDDKEAGWLKNFTAGFLTTCGLLAVGSPCTDEGVRLPLHGAVDNIPAERLLWDMDDERIWVKAVMRHAQIFAEKLILTRTITCSKKTNEITITDEIENIGGEASPVMILYHMNMGYPMLSEAAELYIPASEITPRNAHAAEDLDTWNKVLTPTPGFEEQCYYHAFNGKPGLAAIFNHDRGYGLAISFDSSSLNCFTQWKMMGVKDYVMGLEPGNCYPDGRDMMREKGLLQMLAPGEKKTYGVRLTMLENEAQFEALKQK
;
A
#
# COMPACT_ATOMS: atom_id res chain seq x y z
N MET A 1 5.89 39.90 -1.38
CA MET A 1 4.60 39.88 -2.10
C MET A 1 3.93 38.57 -1.74
N ASN A 2 2.64 38.55 -1.42
CA ASN A 2 1.93 37.34 -1.04
C ASN A 2 1.75 36.47 -2.31
N GLU A 3 2.16 35.21 -2.29
CA GLU A 3 2.06 34.26 -3.40
C GLU A 3 0.61 34.16 -3.94
N ARG A 4 -0.38 34.28 -3.06
CA ARG A 4 -1.82 34.32 -3.42
C ARG A 4 -2.21 35.45 -4.40
N ALA A 5 -1.34 36.44 -4.62
CA ALA A 5 -1.57 37.48 -5.61
C ALA A 5 -1.36 37.01 -7.07
N TYR A 6 -0.75 35.84 -7.27
CA TYR A 6 -0.39 35.37 -8.62
C TYR A 6 -1.39 34.38 -9.24
N TYR A 7 -2.32 33.82 -8.46
CA TYR A 7 -3.27 32.81 -8.98
C TYR A 7 -4.71 33.17 -8.64
N GLY A 8 -5.60 32.85 -9.55
CA GLY A 8 -7.04 33.13 -9.40
C GLY A 8 -7.77 32.05 -8.59
N HIS A 9 -7.28 30.82 -8.65
CA HIS A 9 -7.83 29.69 -7.90
C HIS A 9 -6.69 28.80 -7.41
N GLU A 10 -6.80 28.31 -6.18
CA GLU A 10 -5.75 27.54 -5.50
C GLU A 10 -5.42 26.21 -6.20
N SER A 11 -6.39 25.62 -6.93
CA SER A 11 -6.16 24.39 -7.72
C SER A 11 -5.11 24.55 -8.82
N GLN A 12 -4.66 25.79 -9.13
CA GLN A 12 -3.49 26.00 -10.00
C GLN A 12 -2.21 25.44 -9.37
N LEU A 13 -2.15 25.34 -8.03
CA LEU A 13 -0.96 24.91 -7.29
C LEU A 13 -1.17 23.64 -6.48
N PHE A 14 -2.27 23.56 -5.71
CA PHE A 14 -2.59 22.45 -4.82
C PHE A 14 -4.11 22.29 -4.67
N GLY A 15 -4.53 21.15 -4.16
CA GLY A 15 -5.94 20.88 -3.87
C GLY A 15 -6.34 19.44 -4.18
N VAL A 16 -7.65 19.23 -4.21
CA VAL A 16 -8.28 17.95 -4.54
C VAL A 16 -9.26 18.17 -5.68
N GLU A 17 -9.20 17.31 -6.69
CA GLU A 17 -10.18 17.26 -7.78
C GLU A 17 -10.83 15.88 -7.82
N GLU A 18 -12.16 15.84 -7.75
CA GLU A 18 -12.92 14.59 -7.86
C GLU A 18 -13.37 14.37 -9.31
N TYR A 19 -13.23 13.12 -9.78
CA TYR A 19 -13.69 12.75 -11.11
C TYR A 19 -14.12 11.29 -11.16
N ARG A 20 -14.76 10.89 -12.25
CA ARG A 20 -15.13 9.52 -12.53
C ARG A 20 -14.48 9.05 -13.81
N LEU A 21 -14.02 7.80 -13.80
CA LEU A 21 -13.55 7.17 -15.04
C LEU A 21 -14.71 6.86 -15.98
N THR A 22 -14.43 6.91 -17.25
CA THR A 22 -15.38 6.55 -18.31
C THR A 22 -14.77 5.46 -19.18
N GLY A 23 -15.57 4.42 -19.44
CA GLY A 23 -15.21 3.30 -20.32
C GLY A 23 -14.35 2.21 -19.67
N GLY A 24 -14.36 1.05 -20.30
CA GLY A 24 -13.60 -0.13 -19.86
C GLY A 24 -14.07 -0.71 -18.51
N LYS A 25 -13.20 -1.50 -17.88
CA LYS A 25 -13.49 -2.11 -16.57
C LYS A 25 -13.51 -1.10 -15.42
N GLY A 26 -12.93 0.08 -15.60
CA GLY A 26 -12.90 1.15 -14.61
C GLY A 26 -14.09 2.10 -14.69
N ASP A 27 -15.05 1.88 -15.59
CA ASP A 27 -16.16 2.80 -15.80
C ASP A 27 -16.92 3.13 -14.50
N GLY A 28 -17.15 4.43 -14.28
CA GLY A 28 -17.85 4.94 -13.12
C GLY A 28 -17.04 5.03 -11.82
N MET A 29 -15.83 4.46 -11.73
CA MET A 29 -15.00 4.53 -10.53
C MET A 29 -14.72 5.98 -10.12
N ARG A 30 -14.90 6.26 -8.81
CA ARG A 30 -14.62 7.57 -8.22
C ARG A 30 -13.14 7.69 -7.86
N LEU A 31 -12.52 8.76 -8.32
CA LEU A 31 -11.11 9.05 -8.06
C LEU A 31 -10.96 10.47 -7.53
N LEU A 32 -9.99 10.66 -6.62
CA LEU A 32 -9.59 11.96 -6.12
C LEU A 32 -8.12 12.20 -6.49
N GLN A 33 -7.88 13.21 -7.32
CA GLN A 33 -6.54 13.70 -7.61
C GLN A 33 -6.14 14.68 -6.51
N VAL A 34 -5.05 14.40 -5.81
CA VAL A 34 -4.52 15.24 -4.72
C VAL A 34 -3.17 15.80 -5.13
N ARG A 35 -3.01 17.12 -5.05
CA ARG A 35 -1.74 17.83 -5.31
C ARG A 35 -1.37 18.69 -4.12
N ASN A 36 -0.14 18.55 -3.62
CA ASN A 36 0.30 19.31 -2.43
C ASN A 36 0.99 20.65 -2.76
N GLY A 37 1.30 20.92 -4.02
CA GLY A 37 2.02 22.13 -4.46
C GLY A 37 3.53 22.11 -4.14
N LYS A 38 4.10 20.96 -3.71
CA LYS A 38 5.51 20.78 -3.38
C LYS A 38 6.19 19.68 -4.21
N GLY A 39 5.43 19.06 -5.10
CA GLY A 39 5.94 18.01 -5.98
C GLY A 39 5.21 16.68 -5.85
N LEU A 40 4.45 16.44 -4.79
CA LEU A 40 3.57 15.28 -4.67
C LEU A 40 2.27 15.49 -5.42
N ASP A 41 1.93 14.46 -6.19
CA ASP A 41 0.69 14.31 -6.94
C ASP A 41 0.27 12.84 -6.83
N PHE A 42 -0.93 12.55 -6.30
CA PHE A 42 -1.40 11.19 -6.15
C PHE A 42 -2.91 11.07 -6.34
N THR A 43 -3.35 9.87 -6.72
CA THR A 43 -4.76 9.58 -6.95
C THR A 43 -5.26 8.58 -5.92
N VAL A 44 -6.28 8.98 -5.16
CA VAL A 44 -7.03 8.09 -4.25
C VAL A 44 -8.17 7.44 -5.03
N SER A 45 -8.23 6.11 -5.03
CA SER A 45 -9.29 5.33 -5.65
C SER A 45 -10.39 5.03 -4.61
N ALA A 46 -11.41 5.88 -4.55
CA ALA A 46 -12.47 5.79 -3.52
C ALA A 46 -13.23 4.46 -3.56
N ASP A 47 -13.36 3.85 -4.73
CA ASP A 47 -14.08 2.59 -4.92
C ASP A 47 -13.19 1.35 -4.72
N ARG A 48 -11.89 1.55 -4.46
CA ARG A 48 -10.92 0.51 -4.13
C ARG A 48 -10.28 0.80 -2.78
N CYS A 49 -11.03 0.61 -1.69
CA CYS A 49 -10.57 0.82 -0.31
C CYS A 49 -9.96 2.21 -0.02
N ALA A 50 -10.23 3.22 -0.85
CA ALA A 50 -9.53 4.50 -0.85
C ALA A 50 -7.99 4.34 -0.93
N ASP A 51 -7.51 3.35 -1.66
CA ASP A 51 -6.10 3.10 -1.93
C ASP A 51 -5.50 4.16 -2.87
N ILE A 52 -4.17 4.26 -2.89
CA ILE A 52 -3.45 5.19 -3.76
C ILE A 52 -3.13 4.48 -5.06
N SER A 53 -3.92 4.75 -6.11
CA SER A 53 -3.73 4.11 -7.41
C SER A 53 -2.57 4.70 -8.22
N ARG A 54 -2.25 5.98 -8.02
CA ARG A 54 -1.12 6.63 -8.66
C ARG A 54 -0.37 7.49 -7.65
N LEU A 55 0.95 7.50 -7.74
CA LEU A 55 1.82 8.39 -6.99
C LEU A 55 2.87 8.94 -7.95
N HIS A 56 2.97 10.26 -8.01
CA HIS A 56 3.99 10.95 -8.79
C HIS A 56 4.75 11.92 -7.89
N PHE A 57 6.03 12.06 -8.17
CA PHE A 57 6.85 13.08 -7.56
C PHE A 57 7.54 13.91 -8.64
N ARG A 58 7.31 15.23 -8.62
CA ARG A 58 7.82 16.16 -9.66
C ARG A 58 7.49 15.73 -11.09
N GLY A 59 6.30 15.11 -11.27
CA GLY A 59 5.83 14.62 -12.56
C GLY A 59 6.30 13.22 -12.93
N GLU A 60 7.22 12.61 -12.19
CA GLU A 60 7.69 11.25 -12.43
C GLU A 60 6.87 10.22 -11.64
N ASN A 61 6.58 9.10 -12.26
CA ASN A 61 5.82 8.01 -11.65
C ASN A 61 6.68 7.26 -10.60
N CYS A 62 6.06 6.96 -9.45
CA CYS A 62 6.69 6.20 -8.37
C CYS A 62 6.13 4.79 -8.21
N GLY A 63 4.89 4.55 -8.67
CA GLY A 63 4.19 3.28 -8.46
C GLY A 63 4.13 2.40 -9.69
N PHE A 64 3.96 1.09 -9.47
CA PHE A 64 3.65 0.13 -10.53
C PHE A 64 2.15 0.17 -10.84
N PHE A 65 1.81 0.13 -12.11
CA PHE A 65 0.42 0.03 -12.57
C PHE A 65 0.31 -1.15 -13.53
N SER A 66 -0.42 -2.18 -13.11
CA SER A 66 -0.47 -3.45 -13.84
C SER A 66 -1.15 -3.33 -15.20
N ALA A 67 -0.95 -4.32 -16.05
CA ALA A 67 -1.58 -4.41 -17.37
C ALA A 67 -3.12 -4.51 -17.29
N ASN A 68 -3.70 -4.85 -16.12
CA ASN A 68 -5.14 -4.87 -15.93
C ASN A 68 -5.79 -3.48 -16.08
N GLY A 69 -5.03 -2.40 -15.81
CA GLY A 69 -5.58 -1.06 -15.74
C GLY A 69 -6.48 -0.88 -14.51
N TYR A 70 -7.36 0.11 -14.56
CA TYR A 70 -8.40 0.26 -13.55
C TYR A 70 -9.48 -0.80 -13.71
N VAL A 71 -9.81 -1.48 -12.61
CA VAL A 71 -10.86 -2.52 -12.56
C VAL A 71 -11.80 -2.20 -11.41
N ALA A 72 -13.06 -1.92 -11.72
CA ALA A 72 -14.08 -1.62 -10.73
C ALA A 72 -14.40 -2.86 -9.85
N PRO A 73 -14.81 -2.66 -8.57
CA PRO A 73 -15.15 -3.75 -7.65
C PRO A 73 -16.16 -4.76 -8.19
N ALA A 74 -17.05 -4.35 -9.09
CA ALA A 74 -18.02 -5.24 -9.72
C ALA A 74 -17.41 -6.40 -10.53
N TYR A 75 -16.14 -6.31 -10.89
CA TYR A 75 -15.41 -7.37 -11.60
C TYR A 75 -14.59 -8.26 -10.65
N TYR A 76 -14.69 -8.06 -9.35
CA TYR A 76 -13.92 -8.85 -8.40
C TYR A 76 -14.28 -10.33 -8.48
N ASP A 77 -13.25 -11.18 -8.55
CA ASP A 77 -13.33 -12.63 -8.53
C ASP A 77 -12.73 -13.14 -7.20
N ASP A 78 -13.60 -13.60 -6.31
CA ASP A 78 -13.24 -14.08 -4.96
C ASP A 78 -12.78 -15.53 -4.90
N LYS A 79 -12.51 -16.16 -6.06
CA LYS A 79 -12.12 -17.57 -6.13
C LYS A 79 -10.62 -17.72 -6.29
N GLU A 80 -10.00 -18.43 -5.32
CA GLU A 80 -8.59 -18.79 -5.37
C GLU A 80 -7.72 -17.55 -5.70
N ALA A 81 -6.97 -17.59 -6.81
CA ALA A 81 -6.14 -16.48 -7.32
C ALA A 81 -6.89 -15.50 -8.23
N GLY A 82 -8.23 -15.52 -8.24
CA GLY A 82 -9.05 -14.62 -9.07
C GLY A 82 -8.79 -13.15 -8.82
N TRP A 83 -8.35 -12.79 -7.63
CA TRP A 83 -7.90 -11.45 -7.24
C TRP A 83 -6.88 -10.86 -8.22
N LEU A 84 -5.99 -11.66 -8.83
CA LEU A 84 -5.01 -11.19 -9.82
C LEU A 84 -5.64 -10.54 -11.04
N LYS A 85 -6.87 -10.92 -11.41
CA LYS A 85 -7.62 -10.31 -12.53
C LYS A 85 -8.09 -8.88 -12.22
N ASN A 86 -8.15 -8.53 -10.93
CA ASN A 86 -8.57 -7.23 -10.40
C ASN A 86 -7.41 -6.41 -9.86
N PHE A 87 -6.22 -6.98 -9.75
CA PHE A 87 -5.05 -6.31 -9.20
C PHE A 87 -4.56 -5.21 -10.14
N THR A 88 -5.05 -4.00 -9.92
CA THR A 88 -4.54 -2.78 -10.56
C THR A 88 -3.09 -2.50 -10.14
N ALA A 89 -2.66 -3.03 -9.01
CA ALA A 89 -1.50 -2.66 -8.22
C ALA A 89 -1.61 -1.19 -7.77
N GLY A 90 -1.26 -0.25 -8.63
CA GLY A 90 -1.15 1.14 -8.23
C GLY A 90 0.05 1.33 -7.30
N PHE A 91 0.15 2.47 -6.64
CA PHE A 91 1.17 2.66 -5.62
C PHE A 91 0.85 1.85 -4.33
N LEU A 92 -0.40 1.85 -3.91
CA LEU A 92 -0.88 1.09 -2.75
C LEU A 92 -2.14 0.31 -3.11
N THR A 93 -2.12 -0.98 -2.79
CA THR A 93 -3.29 -1.85 -2.65
C THR A 93 -3.33 -2.39 -1.23
N THR A 94 -4.42 -2.20 -0.50
CA THR A 94 -4.58 -2.74 0.86
C THR A 94 -5.11 -4.16 0.79
N CYS A 95 -4.36 -5.14 1.31
CA CYS A 95 -4.80 -6.52 1.44
C CYS A 95 -5.43 -6.74 2.82
N GLY A 96 -6.51 -7.48 2.90
CA GLY A 96 -7.23 -7.75 4.18
C GLY A 96 -8.76 -7.83 3.98
N LEU A 97 -9.58 -7.60 4.99
CA LEU A 97 -9.29 -7.54 6.43
C LEU A 97 -9.32 -8.93 7.07
N LEU A 98 -9.91 -9.92 6.34
CA LEU A 98 -10.15 -11.27 6.83
C LEU A 98 -9.13 -12.29 6.28
N ALA A 99 -8.38 -11.92 5.23
CA ALA A 99 -7.37 -12.76 4.63
C ALA A 99 -6.27 -11.90 3.97
N VAL A 100 -5.03 -12.37 4.01
CA VAL A 100 -3.89 -11.78 3.32
C VAL A 100 -3.02 -12.92 2.78
N GLY A 101 -2.54 -12.78 1.54
CA GLY A 101 -1.64 -13.72 0.92
C GLY A 101 -2.34 -14.92 0.29
N SER A 102 -1.73 -16.07 0.34
CA SER A 102 -2.16 -17.27 -0.38
C SER A 102 -3.63 -17.65 -0.11
N PRO A 103 -4.37 -18.10 -1.14
CA PRO A 103 -5.69 -18.68 -0.92
C PRO A 103 -5.59 -19.86 0.05
N CYS A 104 -6.54 -19.96 0.97
CA CYS A 104 -6.52 -21.01 1.97
C CYS A 104 -7.93 -21.39 2.45
N THR A 105 -8.00 -22.43 3.26
CA THR A 105 -9.22 -22.78 4.01
C THR A 105 -8.88 -22.75 5.49
N ASP A 106 -9.47 -21.80 6.23
CA ASP A 106 -9.27 -21.65 7.67
C ASP A 106 -10.60 -21.86 8.41
N GLU A 107 -10.62 -22.83 9.35
CA GLU A 107 -11.83 -23.21 10.10
C GLU A 107 -13.07 -23.47 9.22
N GLY A 108 -12.86 -24.10 8.05
CA GLY A 108 -13.91 -24.44 7.09
C GLY A 108 -14.34 -23.28 6.18
N VAL A 109 -13.78 -22.08 6.33
CA VAL A 109 -14.04 -20.93 5.45
C VAL A 109 -12.98 -20.86 4.35
N ARG A 110 -13.42 -20.84 3.08
CA ARG A 110 -12.53 -20.60 1.94
C ARG A 110 -12.23 -19.12 1.83
N LEU A 111 -10.96 -18.79 1.67
CA LEU A 111 -10.47 -17.43 1.61
C LEU A 111 -9.67 -17.22 0.31
N PRO A 112 -9.95 -16.13 -0.43
CA PRO A 112 -9.25 -15.82 -1.66
C PRO A 112 -7.85 -15.25 -1.40
N LEU A 113 -7.06 -15.18 -2.45
CA LEU A 113 -5.79 -14.47 -2.45
C LEU A 113 -6.00 -13.02 -1.96
N HIS A 114 -5.21 -12.58 -0.98
CA HIS A 114 -5.16 -11.22 -0.41
C HIS A 114 -6.48 -10.67 0.18
N GLY A 115 -7.55 -11.47 0.22
CA GLY A 115 -8.84 -11.02 0.75
C GLY A 115 -9.62 -10.12 -0.22
N ALA A 116 -10.52 -9.31 0.30
CA ALA A 116 -11.49 -8.57 -0.51
C ALA A 116 -11.53 -7.06 -0.24
N VAL A 117 -10.80 -6.56 0.75
CA VAL A 117 -10.98 -5.17 1.22
C VAL A 117 -10.64 -4.14 0.14
N ASP A 118 -9.64 -4.39 -0.69
CA ASP A 118 -9.28 -3.53 -1.83
C ASP A 118 -10.37 -3.44 -2.91
N ASN A 119 -11.40 -4.30 -2.84
CA ASN A 119 -12.56 -4.28 -3.72
C ASN A 119 -13.83 -3.75 -3.01
N ILE A 120 -13.69 -3.09 -1.85
CA ILE A 120 -14.80 -2.48 -1.12
C ILE A 120 -14.82 -0.97 -1.36
N PRO A 121 -15.87 -0.43 -2.01
CA PRO A 121 -16.04 1.00 -2.19
C PRO A 121 -16.25 1.72 -0.87
N ALA A 122 -15.76 2.96 -0.77
CA ALA A 122 -16.05 3.83 0.36
C ALA A 122 -17.55 4.19 0.39
N GLU A 123 -18.24 3.87 1.51
CA GLU A 123 -19.61 4.31 1.80
C GLU A 123 -19.66 5.82 2.05
N ARG A 124 -18.65 6.33 2.73
CA ARG A 124 -18.47 7.75 3.03
C ARG A 124 -17.08 8.17 2.60
N LEU A 125 -17.03 9.31 1.93
CA LEU A 125 -15.80 9.92 1.46
C LEU A 125 -15.89 11.42 1.72
N LEU A 126 -14.93 11.96 2.45
CA LEU A 126 -14.82 13.37 2.78
C LEU A 126 -13.38 13.81 2.56
N TRP A 127 -13.20 15.03 2.13
CA TRP A 127 -11.88 15.66 2.11
C TRP A 127 -12.01 17.14 2.47
N ASP A 128 -10.93 17.69 2.98
CA ASP A 128 -10.80 19.10 3.28
C ASP A 128 -9.31 19.47 3.33
N MET A 129 -9.00 20.75 3.41
CA MET A 129 -7.64 21.26 3.50
C MET A 129 -7.55 22.53 4.35
N ASP A 130 -6.42 22.71 5.00
CA ASP A 130 -6.03 23.94 5.70
C ASP A 130 -4.70 24.47 5.15
N ASP A 131 -4.06 25.42 5.85
CA ASP A 131 -2.79 25.98 5.40
C ASP A 131 -1.61 24.99 5.53
N GLU A 132 -1.75 23.90 6.31
CA GLU A 132 -0.69 22.95 6.61
C GLU A 132 -0.82 21.63 5.81
N ARG A 133 -2.06 21.21 5.53
CA ARG A 133 -2.33 19.85 5.01
C ARG A 133 -3.59 19.78 4.17
N ILE A 134 -3.65 18.70 3.38
CA ILE A 134 -4.85 18.18 2.71
C ILE A 134 -5.14 16.84 3.36
N TRP A 135 -6.40 16.54 3.65
CA TRP A 135 -6.78 15.22 4.16
C TRP A 135 -7.97 14.64 3.42
N VAL A 136 -7.96 13.31 3.26
CA VAL A 136 -9.06 12.50 2.71
C VAL A 136 -9.45 11.49 3.78
N LYS A 137 -10.73 11.39 4.12
CA LYS A 137 -11.27 10.39 5.05
C LYS A 137 -12.30 9.52 4.36
N ALA A 138 -12.13 8.21 4.43
CA ALA A 138 -12.98 7.22 3.80
C ALA A 138 -13.42 6.16 4.81
N VAL A 139 -14.64 5.62 4.65
CA VAL A 139 -15.17 4.55 5.47
C VAL A 139 -15.59 3.40 4.58
N MET A 140 -15.00 2.22 4.77
CA MET A 140 -15.30 0.97 4.09
C MET A 140 -15.96 0.00 5.08
N ARG A 141 -17.04 -0.63 4.66
CA ARG A 141 -17.74 -1.65 5.45
C ARG A 141 -17.47 -3.03 4.87
N HIS A 142 -16.65 -3.81 5.54
CA HIS A 142 -16.40 -5.21 5.23
C HIS A 142 -17.28 -6.08 6.11
N ALA A 143 -18.49 -6.39 5.65
CA ALA A 143 -19.49 -7.10 6.45
C ALA A 143 -20.30 -8.08 5.60
N GLN A 144 -20.64 -9.21 6.21
CA GLN A 144 -21.51 -10.22 5.62
C GLN A 144 -22.56 -10.66 6.64
N ILE A 145 -23.77 -11.00 6.16
CA ILE A 145 -24.83 -11.56 7.02
C ILE A 145 -24.36 -12.93 7.57
N PHE A 146 -24.55 -13.16 8.85
CA PHE A 146 -24.14 -14.36 9.59
C PHE A 146 -22.61 -14.60 9.66
N ALA A 147 -21.80 -13.61 9.30
CA ALA A 147 -20.34 -13.68 9.33
C ALA A 147 -19.74 -12.41 9.96
N GLU A 148 -18.46 -12.17 9.77
CA GLU A 148 -17.70 -11.07 10.32
C GLU A 148 -18.25 -9.70 9.84
N LYS A 149 -18.08 -8.68 10.68
CA LYS A 149 -18.53 -7.31 10.41
C LYS A 149 -17.48 -6.33 10.90
N LEU A 150 -16.67 -5.86 9.98
CA LEU A 150 -15.60 -4.89 10.23
C LEU A 150 -15.89 -3.57 9.52
N ILE A 151 -15.50 -2.48 10.16
CA ILE A 151 -15.44 -1.16 9.51
C ILE A 151 -13.98 -0.73 9.48
N LEU A 152 -13.49 -0.35 8.31
CA LEU A 152 -12.22 0.33 8.13
C LEU A 152 -12.50 1.83 7.92
N THR A 153 -11.94 2.66 8.79
CA THR A 153 -11.90 4.11 8.62
C THR A 153 -10.48 4.54 8.29
N ARG A 154 -10.25 4.94 7.05
CA ARG A 154 -8.96 5.42 6.55
C ARG A 154 -8.89 6.93 6.55
N THR A 155 -7.79 7.49 7.04
CA THR A 155 -7.44 8.90 6.87
C THR A 155 -6.10 9.01 6.16
N ILE A 156 -6.09 9.66 4.99
CA ILE A 156 -4.87 10.00 4.25
C ILE A 156 -4.62 11.49 4.46
N THR A 157 -3.48 11.85 5.02
CA THR A 157 -3.09 13.23 5.23
C THR A 157 -1.84 13.53 4.41
N CYS A 158 -1.89 14.54 3.57
CA CYS A 158 -0.77 15.03 2.76
C CYS A 158 -0.32 16.40 3.26
N SER A 159 0.96 16.57 3.55
CA SER A 159 1.53 17.85 3.95
C SER A 159 1.59 18.84 2.78
N LYS A 160 1.21 20.09 3.03
CA LYS A 160 1.42 21.24 2.10
C LYS A 160 2.77 21.92 2.31
N LYS A 161 3.54 21.49 3.32
CA LYS A 161 4.85 22.05 3.65
C LYS A 161 6.01 21.16 3.24
N THR A 162 5.77 19.84 3.28
CA THR A 162 6.76 18.79 2.97
C THR A 162 6.16 17.81 1.95
N ASN A 163 6.99 16.93 1.41
CA ASN A 163 6.53 15.87 0.52
C ASN A 163 6.29 14.57 1.32
N GLU A 164 5.32 14.65 2.24
CA GLU A 164 4.93 13.55 3.13
C GLU A 164 3.44 13.23 3.01
N ILE A 165 3.13 11.93 3.06
CA ILE A 165 1.78 11.38 3.18
C ILE A 165 1.75 10.49 4.41
N THR A 166 0.73 10.62 5.25
CA THR A 166 0.45 9.70 6.36
C THR A 166 -0.87 9.01 6.09
N ILE A 167 -0.90 7.70 6.19
CA ILE A 167 -2.12 6.89 6.15
C ILE A 167 -2.35 6.36 7.55
N THR A 168 -3.55 6.59 8.09
CA THR A 168 -3.99 6.05 9.38
C THR A 168 -5.29 5.30 9.18
N ASP A 169 -5.30 4.05 9.58
CA ASP A 169 -6.45 3.14 9.47
C ASP A 169 -6.91 2.72 10.87
N GLU A 170 -8.18 2.98 11.18
CA GLU A 170 -8.87 2.42 12.34
C GLU A 170 -9.79 1.29 11.86
N ILE A 171 -9.59 0.08 12.37
CA ILE A 171 -10.45 -1.07 12.12
C ILE A 171 -11.26 -1.35 13.37
N GLU A 172 -12.60 -1.39 13.23
CA GLU A 172 -13.56 -1.66 14.30
C GLU A 172 -14.34 -2.95 14.02
N ASN A 173 -14.42 -3.84 15.00
CA ASN A 173 -15.33 -4.97 14.94
C ASN A 173 -16.71 -4.54 15.44
N ILE A 174 -17.67 -4.39 14.52
CA ILE A 174 -19.08 -4.05 14.81
C ILE A 174 -19.99 -5.29 14.89
N GLY A 175 -19.39 -6.49 14.82
CA GLY A 175 -20.09 -7.77 14.96
C GLY A 175 -20.33 -8.17 16.42
N GLY A 176 -21.03 -9.28 16.61
CA GLY A 176 -21.32 -9.85 17.94
C GLY A 176 -20.28 -10.87 18.42
N GLU A 177 -19.37 -11.29 17.54
CA GLU A 177 -18.36 -12.30 17.83
C GLU A 177 -16.95 -11.73 17.55
N ALA A 178 -15.92 -12.36 18.12
CA ALA A 178 -14.56 -12.00 17.83
C ALA A 178 -14.22 -12.28 16.34
N SER A 179 -13.57 -11.33 15.69
CA SER A 179 -13.22 -11.39 14.26
C SER A 179 -11.72 -11.45 14.06
N PRO A 180 -11.19 -12.28 13.15
CA PRO A 180 -9.83 -12.13 12.66
C PRO A 180 -9.61 -10.72 12.09
N VAL A 181 -8.40 -10.19 12.24
CA VAL A 181 -7.98 -8.96 11.57
C VAL A 181 -6.60 -9.13 10.96
N MET A 182 -6.52 -8.98 9.65
CA MET A 182 -5.29 -9.01 8.87
C MET A 182 -5.25 -7.76 7.99
N ILE A 183 -4.12 -7.06 7.99
CA ILE A 183 -3.89 -5.92 7.10
C ILE A 183 -2.45 -5.94 6.60
N LEU A 184 -2.29 -5.71 5.30
CA LEU A 184 -1.00 -5.54 4.66
C LEU A 184 -1.11 -4.40 3.63
N TYR A 185 -0.22 -3.44 3.76
CA TYR A 185 -0.10 -2.31 2.85
C TYR A 185 0.81 -2.70 1.69
N HIS A 186 0.23 -3.24 0.62
CA HIS A 186 0.96 -3.69 -0.56
C HIS A 186 1.37 -2.49 -1.42
N MET A 187 2.51 -1.87 -1.04
CA MET A 187 3.06 -0.72 -1.73
C MET A 187 3.96 -1.16 -2.88
N ASN A 188 3.66 -0.73 -4.08
CA ASN A 188 4.24 -1.24 -5.31
C ASN A 188 5.12 -0.17 -5.96
N MET A 189 6.43 -0.27 -5.78
CA MET A 189 7.40 0.60 -6.44
C MET A 189 7.51 0.22 -7.91
N GLY A 190 7.50 1.23 -8.81
CA GLY A 190 7.51 1.02 -10.25
C GLY A 190 8.48 1.96 -10.98
N TYR A 191 8.70 1.68 -12.27
CA TYR A 191 9.52 2.53 -13.14
C TYR A 191 8.89 3.93 -13.31
N PRO A 192 9.68 5.03 -13.33
CA PRO A 192 11.14 5.09 -13.35
C PRO A 192 11.84 5.11 -11.98
N MET A 193 11.10 5.27 -10.85
CA MET A 193 11.74 5.23 -9.52
C MET A 193 12.42 3.88 -9.28
N LEU A 194 11.78 2.78 -9.67
CA LEU A 194 12.37 1.45 -9.68
C LEU A 194 13.11 1.23 -11.00
N SER A 195 14.41 1.09 -10.96
CA SER A 195 15.27 0.66 -12.05
C SER A 195 16.58 0.10 -11.48
N GLU A 196 17.48 -0.41 -12.31
CA GLU A 196 18.77 -0.94 -11.89
C GLU A 196 19.67 0.11 -11.19
N ALA A 197 19.36 1.40 -11.34
CA ALA A 197 20.01 2.49 -10.61
C ALA A 197 19.41 2.75 -9.22
N ALA A 198 18.39 1.98 -8.82
CA ALA A 198 17.77 2.12 -7.53
C ALA A 198 18.48 1.29 -6.45
N GLU A 199 18.69 1.90 -5.30
CA GLU A 199 19.20 1.28 -4.09
C GLU A 199 18.08 1.09 -3.07
N LEU A 200 17.98 -0.13 -2.50
CA LEU A 200 17.09 -0.46 -1.39
C LEU A 200 17.83 -0.35 -0.07
N TYR A 201 17.20 0.26 0.92
CA TYR A 201 17.67 0.30 2.30
C TYR A 201 16.55 -0.13 3.26
N ILE A 202 16.71 -1.30 3.88
CA ILE A 202 15.79 -1.86 4.87
C ILE A 202 16.63 -2.30 6.07
N PRO A 203 16.70 -1.52 7.16
CA PRO A 203 17.54 -1.81 8.34
C PRO A 203 16.92 -2.89 9.24
N ALA A 204 16.47 -3.99 8.65
CA ALA A 204 15.93 -5.13 9.37
C ALA A 204 17.03 -5.80 10.21
N SER A 205 16.61 -6.40 11.32
CA SER A 205 17.50 -7.20 12.20
C SER A 205 17.72 -8.61 11.65
N GLU A 206 16.77 -9.11 10.85
CA GLU A 206 16.80 -10.45 10.26
C GLU A 206 16.03 -10.43 8.95
N ILE A 207 16.50 -11.22 7.97
CA ILE A 207 15.87 -11.40 6.67
C ILE A 207 15.70 -12.89 6.41
N THR A 208 14.47 -13.32 6.17
CA THR A 208 14.13 -14.71 5.92
C THR A 208 13.52 -14.87 4.53
N PRO A 209 14.02 -15.76 3.67
CA PRO A 209 13.38 -16.03 2.39
C PRO A 209 12.06 -16.79 2.61
N ARG A 210 11.02 -16.48 1.83
CA ARG A 210 9.71 -17.12 1.94
C ARG A 210 9.75 -18.61 1.60
N ASN A 211 10.57 -19.00 0.63
CA ASN A 211 10.66 -20.35 0.09
C ASN A 211 12.08 -20.68 -0.40
N ALA A 212 12.28 -21.90 -0.90
CA ALA A 212 13.57 -22.36 -1.40
C ALA A 212 14.08 -21.54 -2.60
N HIS A 213 13.17 -21.11 -3.51
CA HIS A 213 13.54 -20.27 -4.64
C HIS A 213 14.06 -18.90 -4.19
N ALA A 214 13.38 -18.23 -3.26
CA ALA A 214 13.88 -16.98 -2.69
C ALA A 214 15.21 -17.15 -1.92
N ALA A 215 15.46 -18.33 -1.35
CA ALA A 215 16.70 -18.62 -0.62
C ALA A 215 17.92 -18.67 -1.53
N GLU A 216 17.77 -19.02 -2.81
CA GLU A 216 18.85 -19.06 -3.79
C GLU A 216 19.52 -17.69 -3.98
N ASP A 217 18.74 -16.60 -3.88
CA ASP A 217 19.20 -15.23 -4.10
C ASP A 217 19.19 -14.38 -2.81
N LEU A 218 19.25 -15.00 -1.63
CA LEU A 218 19.20 -14.29 -0.35
C LEU A 218 20.32 -13.24 -0.22
N ASP A 219 21.50 -13.49 -0.72
CA ASP A 219 22.65 -12.54 -0.67
C ASP A 219 22.44 -11.32 -1.60
N THR A 220 21.45 -11.39 -2.51
CA THR A 220 21.15 -10.34 -3.48
C THR A 220 19.70 -9.86 -3.39
N TRP A 221 19.05 -10.07 -2.25
CA TRP A 221 17.65 -9.65 -2.01
C TRP A 221 17.41 -8.18 -2.35
N ASN A 222 18.39 -7.32 -2.05
CA ASN A 222 18.31 -5.86 -2.25
C ASN A 222 18.74 -5.38 -3.64
N LYS A 223 19.17 -6.27 -4.53
CA LYS A 223 19.60 -5.88 -5.88
C LYS A 223 18.38 -5.71 -6.78
N VAL A 224 18.30 -4.56 -7.42
CA VAL A 224 17.31 -4.29 -8.48
C VAL A 224 17.94 -4.68 -9.82
N LEU A 225 17.33 -5.64 -10.50
CA LEU A 225 17.78 -6.14 -11.78
C LEU A 225 17.08 -5.37 -12.92
N THR A 226 17.64 -5.43 -14.13
CA THR A 226 16.90 -5.04 -15.35
C THR A 226 15.72 -5.96 -15.59
N PRO A 227 14.68 -5.55 -16.35
CA PRO A 227 13.58 -6.44 -16.70
C PRO A 227 14.06 -7.73 -17.35
N THR A 228 13.79 -8.86 -16.70
CA THR A 228 14.33 -10.18 -17.04
C THR A 228 13.21 -11.10 -17.55
N PRO A 229 13.29 -11.64 -18.78
CA PRO A 229 12.32 -12.61 -19.28
C PRO A 229 12.28 -13.88 -18.41
N GLY A 230 11.08 -14.33 -18.04
CA GLY A 230 10.88 -15.55 -17.25
C GLY A 230 11.32 -15.43 -15.79
N PHE A 231 11.48 -14.21 -15.29
CA PHE A 231 11.77 -14.00 -13.86
C PHE A 231 10.64 -14.56 -13.00
N GLU A 232 10.96 -15.41 -12.03
CA GLU A 232 10.04 -15.92 -11.02
C GLU A 232 10.11 -15.05 -9.79
N GLU A 233 8.96 -14.70 -9.19
CA GLU A 233 8.88 -13.79 -8.04
C GLU A 233 9.64 -14.33 -6.84
N GLN A 234 10.26 -13.44 -6.07
CA GLN A 234 10.94 -13.73 -4.83
C GLN A 234 10.36 -12.89 -3.71
N CYS A 235 10.09 -13.51 -2.56
CA CYS A 235 9.62 -12.80 -1.38
C CYS A 235 10.59 -12.99 -0.22
N TYR A 236 10.84 -11.89 0.51
CA TYR A 236 11.68 -11.86 1.71
C TYR A 236 10.91 -11.23 2.86
N TYR A 237 11.00 -11.85 4.03
CA TYR A 237 10.42 -11.35 5.26
C TYR A 237 11.49 -10.64 6.08
N HIS A 238 11.21 -9.42 6.50
CA HIS A 238 12.14 -8.59 7.26
C HIS A 238 11.60 -8.39 8.67
N ALA A 239 12.37 -8.78 9.69
CA ALA A 239 12.03 -8.58 11.09
C ALA A 239 12.78 -7.38 11.66
N PHE A 240 12.08 -6.46 12.31
CA PHE A 240 12.67 -5.27 12.93
C PHE A 240 13.01 -5.45 14.41
N ASN A 241 12.44 -6.49 15.08
CA ASN A 241 12.75 -6.86 16.47
C ASN A 241 12.69 -5.68 17.45
N GLY A 242 11.59 -4.91 17.40
CA GLY A 242 11.34 -3.76 18.28
C GLY A 242 12.01 -2.46 17.84
N LYS A 243 12.78 -2.45 16.75
CA LYS A 243 13.23 -1.19 16.13
C LYS A 243 12.09 -0.58 15.30
N PRO A 244 12.05 0.75 15.14
CA PRO A 244 11.10 1.38 14.23
C PRO A 244 11.18 0.78 12.83
N GLY A 245 10.02 0.52 12.22
CA GLY A 245 9.95 -0.01 10.86
C GLY A 245 10.34 1.05 9.84
N LEU A 246 11.26 0.70 8.94
CA LEU A 246 11.74 1.56 7.87
C LEU A 246 12.09 0.73 6.64
N ALA A 247 11.60 1.15 5.48
CA ALA A 247 12.07 0.68 4.17
C ALA A 247 12.21 1.89 3.25
N ALA A 248 13.28 1.95 2.49
CA ALA A 248 13.53 3.05 1.56
C ALA A 248 14.07 2.53 0.23
N ILE A 249 13.72 3.26 -0.83
CA ILE A 249 14.27 3.11 -2.16
C ILE A 249 14.73 4.49 -2.66
N PHE A 250 15.91 4.55 -3.27
CA PHE A 250 16.43 5.78 -3.87
C PHE A 250 17.01 5.48 -5.24
N ASN A 251 16.61 6.22 -6.25
CA ASN A 251 17.13 6.08 -7.60
C ASN A 251 18.23 7.12 -7.84
N HIS A 252 19.46 6.67 -7.98
CA HIS A 252 20.64 7.55 -8.11
C HIS A 252 20.65 8.33 -9.44
N ASP A 253 20.13 7.75 -10.53
CA ASP A 253 20.05 8.44 -11.83
C ASP A 253 18.96 9.51 -11.85
N ARG A 254 17.87 9.31 -11.10
CA ARG A 254 16.75 10.25 -11.00
C ARG A 254 16.92 11.26 -9.87
N GLY A 255 17.78 10.97 -8.90
CA GLY A 255 18.07 11.84 -7.76
C GLY A 255 16.90 12.00 -6.79
N TYR A 256 15.99 11.04 -6.72
CA TYR A 256 14.89 11.00 -5.74
C TYR A 256 14.54 9.57 -5.34
N GLY A 257 13.79 9.46 -4.26
CA GLY A 257 13.34 8.19 -3.73
C GLY A 257 12.17 8.33 -2.76
N LEU A 258 11.89 7.26 -2.06
CA LEU A 258 10.80 7.17 -1.11
C LEU A 258 11.24 6.40 0.14
N ALA A 259 10.85 6.87 1.32
CA ALA A 259 10.94 6.15 2.58
C ALA A 259 9.55 5.84 3.12
N ILE A 260 9.35 4.60 3.57
CA ILE A 260 8.15 4.10 4.24
C ILE A 260 8.52 3.87 5.70
N SER A 261 7.87 4.58 6.63
CA SER A 261 8.07 4.42 8.07
C SER A 261 6.78 3.93 8.72
N PHE A 262 6.89 3.04 9.68
CA PHE A 262 5.75 2.45 10.38
C PHE A 262 6.13 2.01 11.80
N ASP A 263 5.12 1.83 12.65
CA ASP A 263 5.32 1.25 13.99
C ASP A 263 5.37 -0.28 13.87
N SER A 264 6.56 -0.85 14.03
CA SER A 264 6.80 -2.29 13.98
C SER A 264 6.21 -3.06 15.16
N SER A 265 5.65 -2.39 16.17
CA SER A 265 4.92 -3.05 17.25
C SER A 265 3.49 -3.39 16.85
N SER A 266 2.88 -2.59 15.98
CA SER A 266 1.52 -2.80 15.45
C SER A 266 1.53 -3.49 14.08
N LEU A 267 2.46 -3.10 13.21
CA LEU A 267 2.73 -3.73 11.90
C LEU A 267 4.03 -4.54 12.03
N ASN A 268 3.92 -5.68 12.71
CA ASN A 268 5.06 -6.48 13.15
C ASN A 268 5.63 -7.43 12.07
N CYS A 269 5.02 -7.42 10.89
CA CYS A 269 5.47 -8.15 9.72
C CYS A 269 5.82 -7.18 8.59
N PHE A 270 6.87 -7.50 7.85
CA PHE A 270 7.22 -6.75 6.65
C PHE A 270 7.63 -7.72 5.55
N THR A 271 6.99 -7.57 4.40
CA THR A 271 7.28 -8.37 3.21
C THR A 271 7.91 -7.49 2.14
N GLN A 272 8.99 -7.98 1.55
CA GLN A 272 9.51 -7.48 0.29
C GLN A 272 9.11 -8.45 -0.80
N TRP A 273 8.35 -7.99 -1.78
CA TRP A 273 8.01 -8.73 -2.99
C TRP A 273 8.85 -8.22 -4.15
N LYS A 274 9.70 -9.08 -4.70
CA LYS A 274 10.62 -8.76 -5.78
C LYS A 274 10.16 -9.48 -7.06
N MET A 275 9.66 -8.70 -8.03
CA MET A 275 9.25 -9.19 -9.34
C MET A 275 9.90 -8.35 -10.42
N MET A 276 10.97 -8.88 -11.03
CA MET A 276 11.79 -8.19 -12.03
C MET A 276 11.49 -8.68 -13.45
N GLY A 277 10.25 -9.11 -13.70
CA GLY A 277 9.81 -9.62 -15.00
C GLY A 277 9.61 -8.54 -16.06
N VAL A 278 9.63 -8.95 -17.32
CA VAL A 278 9.27 -8.07 -18.44
C VAL A 278 7.79 -7.76 -18.39
N LYS A 279 7.41 -6.47 -18.33
CA LYS A 279 6.03 -5.94 -18.15
C LYS A 279 5.48 -6.06 -16.72
N ASP A 280 5.92 -7.04 -15.94
CA ASP A 280 5.59 -7.20 -14.52
C ASP A 280 6.84 -6.85 -13.70
N TYR A 281 7.21 -5.56 -13.73
CA TYR A 281 8.45 -5.05 -13.15
C TYR A 281 8.11 -4.18 -11.94
N VAL A 282 8.20 -4.78 -10.74
CA VAL A 282 7.71 -4.17 -9.51
C VAL A 282 8.49 -4.65 -8.29
N MET A 283 8.61 -3.76 -7.30
CA MET A 283 9.12 -4.07 -5.97
C MET A 283 8.04 -3.73 -4.95
N GLY A 284 7.46 -4.74 -4.30
CA GLY A 284 6.57 -4.58 -3.16
C GLY A 284 7.37 -4.28 -1.89
N LEU A 285 7.01 -3.24 -1.15
CA LEU A 285 7.52 -2.91 0.18
C LEU A 285 6.32 -2.81 1.12
N GLU A 286 6.09 -3.85 1.94
CA GLU A 286 4.76 -4.18 2.44
C GLU A 286 4.74 -4.35 3.97
N PRO A 287 4.58 -3.27 4.74
CA PRO A 287 4.30 -3.40 6.17
C PRO A 287 2.91 -4.01 6.40
N GLY A 288 2.81 -4.93 7.36
CA GLY A 288 1.56 -5.61 7.71
C GLY A 288 1.56 -6.12 9.14
N ASN A 289 0.40 -6.53 9.62
CA ASN A 289 0.27 -7.27 10.89
C ASN A 289 0.32 -8.79 10.69
N CYS A 290 0.61 -9.23 9.47
CA CYS A 290 0.71 -10.62 9.07
C CYS A 290 1.63 -10.76 7.87
N TYR A 291 2.14 -11.97 7.62
CA TYR A 291 2.79 -12.33 6.37
C TYR A 291 1.76 -12.81 5.34
N PRO A 292 2.06 -12.73 4.01
CA PRO A 292 1.13 -13.14 2.96
C PRO A 292 1.14 -14.65 2.70
N ASP A 293 1.12 -15.46 3.76
CA ASP A 293 1.14 -16.92 3.69
C ASP A 293 -0.25 -17.57 3.72
N GLY A 294 -1.29 -16.79 4.05
CA GLY A 294 -2.66 -17.26 4.30
C GLY A 294 -3.06 -17.17 5.76
N ARG A 295 -4.37 -17.08 6.02
CA ARG A 295 -4.91 -16.93 7.39
C ARG A 295 -4.69 -18.17 8.25
N ASP A 296 -4.81 -19.35 7.67
CA ASP A 296 -4.53 -20.63 8.29
C ASP A 296 -3.09 -20.71 8.82
N MET A 297 -2.12 -20.32 8.00
CA MET A 297 -0.71 -20.27 8.40
C MET A 297 -0.45 -19.25 9.50
N MET A 298 -1.13 -18.08 9.44
CA MET A 298 -1.01 -17.07 10.51
C MET A 298 -1.61 -17.58 11.82
N ARG A 299 -2.69 -18.35 11.78
CA ARG A 299 -3.27 -19.03 12.94
C ARG A 299 -2.32 -20.09 13.50
N GLU A 300 -1.79 -20.95 12.66
CA GLU A 300 -0.85 -22.02 13.05
C GLU A 300 0.41 -21.44 13.72
N LYS A 301 0.95 -20.34 13.18
CA LYS A 301 2.12 -19.63 13.73
C LYS A 301 1.81 -18.82 15.00
N GLY A 302 0.54 -18.72 15.43
CA GLY A 302 0.12 -17.89 16.56
C GLY A 302 0.24 -16.38 16.32
N LEU A 303 0.26 -15.96 15.05
CA LEU A 303 0.38 -14.56 14.62
C LEU A 303 -0.96 -13.92 14.24
N LEU A 304 -2.03 -14.72 14.10
CA LEU A 304 -3.34 -14.19 13.73
C LEU A 304 -3.91 -13.33 14.86
N GLN A 305 -4.16 -12.07 14.55
CA GLN A 305 -4.76 -11.13 15.49
C GLN A 305 -6.29 -11.24 15.44
N MET A 306 -6.92 -11.08 16.61
CA MET A 306 -8.37 -11.11 16.78
C MET A 306 -8.83 -9.78 17.37
N LEU A 307 -10.00 -9.29 16.96
CA LEU A 307 -10.70 -8.15 17.55
C LEU A 307 -11.97 -8.64 18.25
N ALA A 308 -12.13 -8.34 19.54
CA ALA A 308 -13.37 -8.58 20.25
C ALA A 308 -14.52 -7.68 19.73
N PRO A 309 -15.80 -8.01 19.98
CA PRO A 309 -16.91 -7.13 19.68
C PRO A 309 -16.73 -5.72 20.25
N GLY A 310 -16.86 -4.69 19.42
CA GLY A 310 -16.64 -3.28 19.78
C GLY A 310 -15.19 -2.84 19.92
N GLU A 311 -14.23 -3.76 19.77
CA GLU A 311 -12.81 -3.41 19.82
C GLU A 311 -12.38 -2.68 18.54
N LYS A 312 -11.43 -1.76 18.72
CA LYS A 312 -10.80 -0.98 17.67
C LYS A 312 -9.30 -1.18 17.67
N LYS A 313 -8.71 -1.21 16.49
CA LYS A 313 -7.27 -1.23 16.33
C LYS A 313 -6.84 -0.22 15.28
N THR A 314 -5.76 0.50 15.57
CA THR A 314 -5.22 1.54 14.69
C THR A 314 -3.88 1.10 14.13
N TYR A 315 -3.71 1.30 12.82
CA TYR A 315 -2.46 1.08 12.09
C TYR A 315 -2.08 2.37 11.36
N GLY A 316 -0.79 2.55 11.13
CA GLY A 316 -0.34 3.74 10.43
C GLY A 316 0.97 3.55 9.69
N VAL A 317 1.05 4.18 8.52
CA VAL A 317 2.26 4.24 7.71
C VAL A 317 2.50 5.68 7.25
N ARG A 318 3.77 6.06 7.17
CA ARG A 318 4.19 7.38 6.65
C ARG A 318 5.08 7.18 5.43
N LEU A 319 4.79 7.92 4.40
CA LEU A 319 5.53 8.01 3.15
C LEU A 319 6.24 9.36 3.12
N THR A 320 7.56 9.34 2.93
CA THR A 320 8.35 10.57 2.82
C THR A 320 9.16 10.50 1.52
N MET A 321 8.94 11.46 0.61
CA MET A 321 9.79 11.55 -0.58
C MET A 321 11.19 11.99 -0.17
N LEU A 322 12.18 11.27 -0.69
CA LEU A 322 13.60 11.61 -0.56
C LEU A 322 13.97 12.46 -1.78
N GLU A 323 14.20 13.73 -1.55
CA GLU A 323 14.34 14.73 -2.60
C GLU A 323 15.75 14.85 -3.18
N ASN A 324 16.71 14.19 -2.52
CA ASN A 324 18.12 14.15 -2.89
C ASN A 324 18.85 13.05 -2.13
N GLU A 325 20.08 12.74 -2.60
CA GLU A 325 20.94 11.70 -2.03
C GLU A 325 21.31 11.96 -0.56
N ALA A 326 21.50 13.22 -0.16
CA ALA A 326 21.84 13.55 1.23
C ALA A 326 20.72 13.11 2.22
N GLN A 327 19.45 13.20 1.82
CA GLN A 327 18.34 12.71 2.62
C GLN A 327 18.33 11.18 2.71
N PHE A 328 18.68 10.48 1.64
CA PHE A 328 18.80 9.03 1.64
C PHE A 328 19.95 8.56 2.52
N GLU A 329 21.13 9.16 2.38
CA GLU A 329 22.28 8.84 3.22
C GLU A 329 22.06 9.14 4.71
N ALA A 330 21.31 10.20 5.03
CA ALA A 330 20.93 10.51 6.41
C ALA A 330 20.04 9.44 7.06
N LEU A 331 19.28 8.64 6.29
CA LEU A 331 18.52 7.50 6.82
C LEU A 331 19.43 6.36 7.25
N LYS A 332 20.55 6.16 6.54
CA LYS A 332 21.51 5.07 6.82
C LYS A 332 22.34 5.31 8.08
N GLN A 333 22.32 6.53 8.60
CA GLN A 333 23.11 6.94 9.78
C GLN A 333 22.31 6.87 11.09
N LYS A 334 21.00 6.60 11.01
CA LYS A 334 20.08 6.48 12.16
C LYS A 334 19.98 5.04 12.63
#